data_30feed4370dd22e3c8aed0bb6e27f2cc
#
_entry.id   30feed4370dd22e3c8aed0bb6e27f2cc
#
_cell.length_a   1.000
_cell.length_b   1.000
_cell.length_c   1.000
_cell.angle_alpha   90.00
_cell.angle_beta   90.00
_cell.angle_gamma   90.00
#
_symmetry.space_group_name_H-M   'P 1'
#
loop_
_entity.id
_entity.type
_entity.pdbx_description
1 polymer ?
#
loop_
_entity_poly.entity_id
_entity_poly.type
_entity_poly.pdbx_seq_one_letter_code
_entity_poly.pdbx_strand_id
1 'polypeptide(L)'
;MQLLGEPSFGKLKFVAGHYGPYCTQVGYILHDINGKYIKGLEQMKIGAFDSLELQYSTMKEVSEYVKTKLKSEQVDRLKLLIKLISGFQSALSLEILASVAYVRKENTYIDLAQTITQIQNWSPS
;
A
#
# COMPACT_ATOMS: atom_id res chain seq x y z
N MET A 1 -5.98 -0.45 -1.27
CA MET A 1 -6.92 -0.69 -2.40
C MET A 1 -7.37 -2.15 -2.50
N GLN A 2 -6.47 -3.13 -2.50
CA GLN A 2 -6.86 -4.55 -2.58
C GLN A 2 -7.84 -4.96 -1.47
N LEU A 3 -7.57 -4.56 -0.22
CA LEU A 3 -8.44 -4.87 0.93
C LEU A 3 -9.80 -4.16 0.87
N LEU A 4 -9.92 -3.11 0.07
CA LEU A 4 -11.18 -2.42 -0.20
C LEU A 4 -11.93 -3.00 -1.40
N GLY A 5 -11.44 -4.11 -1.96
CA GLY A 5 -12.11 -4.84 -3.03
C GLY A 5 -11.86 -4.31 -4.43
N GLU A 6 -10.76 -3.57 -4.66
CA GLU A 6 -10.41 -3.11 -6.01
C GLU A 6 -9.96 -4.29 -6.89
N PRO A 7 -10.71 -4.67 -7.94
CA PRO A 7 -10.39 -5.83 -8.77
C PRO A 7 -9.03 -5.73 -9.46
N SER A 8 -8.59 -4.53 -9.83
CA SER A 8 -7.30 -4.31 -10.49
C SER A 8 -6.10 -4.79 -9.66
N PHE A 9 -6.24 -4.85 -8.34
CA PHE A 9 -5.21 -5.32 -7.42
C PHE A 9 -5.44 -6.74 -6.89
N GLY A 10 -6.48 -7.42 -7.37
CA GLY A 10 -6.85 -8.75 -6.88
C GLY A 10 -5.79 -9.83 -7.09
N LYS A 11 -4.94 -9.67 -8.10
CA LYS A 11 -3.86 -10.63 -8.41
C LYS A 11 -2.56 -10.38 -7.62
N LEU A 12 -2.45 -9.27 -6.92
CA LEU A 12 -1.28 -8.98 -6.09
C LEU A 12 -1.26 -9.91 -4.88
N LYS A 13 -0.13 -10.58 -4.68
CA LYS A 13 0.06 -11.51 -3.57
C LYS A 13 0.94 -10.88 -2.50
N PHE A 14 0.36 -10.66 -1.34
CA PHE A 14 1.06 -10.16 -0.17
C PHE A 14 1.45 -11.31 0.75
N VAL A 15 2.64 -11.20 1.31
CA VAL A 15 3.17 -12.11 2.32
C VAL A 15 3.65 -11.30 3.53
N ALA A 16 3.85 -11.95 4.66
CA ALA A 16 4.45 -11.31 5.83
C ALA A 16 5.89 -10.91 5.53
N GLY A 17 6.20 -9.63 5.60
CA GLY A 17 7.54 -9.08 5.41
C GLY A 17 8.12 -8.52 6.71
N HIS A 18 9.37 -8.07 6.68
CA HIS A 18 10.03 -7.48 7.86
C HIS A 18 9.36 -6.19 8.34
N TYR A 19 8.73 -5.44 7.44
CA TYR A 19 8.11 -4.13 7.70
C TYR A 19 6.62 -4.15 7.39
N GLY A 20 5.95 -5.27 7.68
CA GLY A 20 4.55 -5.47 7.38
C GLY A 20 4.31 -6.30 6.12
N PRO A 21 3.08 -6.31 5.59
CA PRO A 21 2.76 -7.05 4.36
C PRO A 21 3.62 -6.58 3.18
N TYR A 22 4.20 -7.54 2.48
CA TYR A 22 5.10 -7.31 1.35
C TYR A 22 4.58 -7.96 0.07
N CYS A 23 4.76 -7.27 -1.06
CA CYS A 23 4.41 -7.78 -2.38
C CYS A 23 5.51 -7.43 -3.38
N THR A 24 6.18 -8.44 -3.92
CA THR A 24 7.24 -8.27 -4.92
C THR A 24 6.74 -7.53 -6.17
N GLN A 25 5.52 -7.80 -6.60
CA GLN A 25 4.91 -7.18 -7.78
C GLN A 25 4.77 -5.66 -7.64
N VAL A 26 4.54 -5.15 -6.42
CA VAL A 26 4.49 -3.72 -6.16
C VAL A 26 5.85 -3.06 -6.43
N GLY A 27 6.94 -3.73 -6.09
CA GLY A 27 8.30 -3.25 -6.40
C GLY A 27 8.51 -3.04 -7.91
N TYR A 28 8.07 -3.96 -8.73
CA TYR A 28 8.15 -3.82 -10.19
C TYR A 28 7.32 -2.66 -10.70
N ILE A 29 6.10 -2.47 -10.18
CA ILE A 29 5.24 -1.33 -10.54
C ILE A 29 5.93 -0.01 -10.20
N LEU A 30 6.55 0.09 -9.01
CA LEU A 30 7.27 1.30 -8.59
C LEU A 30 8.45 1.60 -9.52
N HIS A 31 9.20 0.58 -9.94
CA HIS A 31 10.27 0.75 -10.92
C HIS A 31 9.74 1.26 -12.27
N ASP A 32 8.61 0.76 -12.73
CA ASP A 32 8.01 1.17 -14.00
C ASP A 32 7.58 2.64 -14.00
N ILE A 33 7.13 3.17 -12.87
CA ILE A 33 6.70 4.56 -12.76
C ILE A 33 7.79 5.52 -12.27
N ASN A 34 8.97 4.98 -11.91
CA ASN A 34 10.09 5.80 -11.46
C ASN A 34 10.61 6.70 -12.58
N GLY A 35 10.90 7.95 -12.25
CA GLY A 35 11.33 8.97 -13.20
C GLY A 35 10.18 9.68 -13.92
N LYS A 36 8.96 9.14 -13.88
CA LYS A 36 7.76 9.79 -14.42
C LYS A 36 6.86 10.37 -13.33
N TYR A 37 6.45 9.52 -12.41
CA TYR A 37 5.45 9.87 -11.39
C TYR A 37 6.04 9.90 -9.98
N ILE A 38 7.08 9.11 -9.75
CA ILE A 38 7.85 9.09 -8.51
C ILE A 38 9.35 9.21 -8.83
N LYS A 39 10.15 9.53 -7.81
CA LYS A 39 11.61 9.57 -7.88
C LYS A 39 12.20 9.02 -6.58
N GLY A 40 13.45 8.58 -6.62
CA GLY A 40 14.18 8.04 -5.47
C GLY A 40 14.63 6.59 -5.64
N LEU A 41 14.23 5.91 -6.72
CA LEU A 41 14.67 4.53 -7.01
C LEU A 41 15.97 4.47 -7.82
N GLU A 42 16.56 5.62 -8.14
CA GLU A 42 17.82 5.71 -8.89
C GLU A 42 19.03 5.27 -8.04
N GLN A 43 18.89 5.25 -6.73
CA GLN A 43 19.93 4.78 -5.82
C GLN A 43 20.02 3.26 -5.88
N MET A 44 21.24 2.74 -5.97
CA MET A 44 21.49 1.29 -6.09
C MET A 44 21.01 0.48 -4.88
N LYS A 45 20.84 1.13 -3.73
CA LYS A 45 20.30 0.51 -2.51
C LYS A 45 19.36 1.49 -1.85
N ILE A 46 18.06 1.17 -1.91
CA ILE A 46 17.04 1.90 -1.15
C ILE A 46 16.88 1.16 0.19
N GLY A 47 17.21 1.83 1.28
CA GLY A 47 16.93 1.32 2.62
C GLY A 47 15.43 1.32 2.91
N ALA A 48 15.00 0.48 3.86
CA ALA A 48 13.59 0.38 4.25
C ALA A 48 13.00 1.70 4.80
N PHE A 49 13.86 2.64 5.19
CA PHE A 49 13.47 3.93 5.74
C PHE A 49 13.64 5.09 4.74
N ASP A 50 14.10 4.79 3.53
CA ASP A 50 14.24 5.81 2.49
C ASP A 50 12.87 6.11 1.88
N SER A 51 12.55 7.39 1.74
CA SER A 51 11.28 7.84 1.19
C SER A 51 11.37 7.98 -0.33
N LEU A 52 10.31 7.56 -1.02
CA LEU A 52 10.07 7.90 -2.41
C LEU A 52 9.35 9.24 -2.46
N GLU A 53 9.67 10.06 -3.46
CA GLU A 53 9.06 11.37 -3.65
C GLU A 53 8.13 11.36 -4.86
N LEU A 54 7.06 12.16 -4.80
CA LEU A 54 6.20 12.39 -5.94
C LEU A 54 6.88 13.28 -6.97
N GLN A 55 6.70 12.95 -8.25
CA GLN A 55 7.17 13.76 -9.37
C GLN A 55 6.14 14.84 -9.69
N TYR A 56 6.30 16.04 -9.15
CA TYR A 56 5.30 17.10 -9.28
C TYR A 56 5.06 17.58 -10.71
N SER A 57 6.05 17.47 -11.58
CA SER A 57 5.92 17.85 -13.00
C SER A 57 4.84 17.05 -13.77
N THR A 58 4.48 15.87 -13.30
CA THR A 58 3.48 14.98 -13.92
C THR A 58 2.14 14.94 -13.17
N MET A 59 1.98 15.72 -12.10
CA MET A 59 0.76 15.71 -11.29
C MET A 59 -0.49 16.11 -12.06
N LYS A 60 -0.37 17.04 -13.01
CA LYS A 60 -1.49 17.43 -13.88
C LYS A 60 -1.94 16.25 -14.73
N GLU A 61 -1.01 15.52 -15.34
CA GLU A 61 -1.29 14.31 -16.12
C GLU A 61 -2.00 13.26 -15.26
N VAL A 62 -1.53 13.02 -14.04
CA VAL A 62 -2.15 12.08 -13.10
C VAL A 62 -3.58 12.52 -12.76
N SER A 63 -3.79 13.80 -12.47
CA SER A 63 -5.12 14.34 -12.16
C SER A 63 -6.09 14.16 -13.32
N GLU A 64 -5.65 14.40 -14.54
CA GLU A 64 -6.47 14.20 -15.75
C GLU A 64 -6.79 12.73 -15.97
N TYR A 65 -5.82 11.84 -15.74
CA TYR A 65 -6.04 10.40 -15.83
C TYR A 65 -7.11 9.94 -14.84
N VAL A 66 -7.02 10.40 -13.59
CA VAL A 66 -8.01 10.07 -12.55
C VAL A 66 -9.41 10.51 -12.98
N LYS A 67 -9.54 11.71 -13.53
CA LYS A 67 -10.84 12.25 -13.95
C LYS A 67 -11.43 11.54 -15.16
N THR A 68 -10.60 11.11 -16.11
CA THR A 68 -11.07 10.65 -17.43
C THR A 68 -11.02 9.14 -17.60
N LYS A 69 -10.14 8.42 -16.92
CA LYS A 69 -9.88 6.98 -17.13
C LYS A 69 -10.35 6.09 -15.99
N LEU A 70 -10.37 6.57 -14.75
CA LEU A 70 -10.84 5.77 -13.64
C LEU A 70 -12.37 5.70 -13.63
N LYS A 71 -12.88 4.51 -13.31
CA LYS A 71 -14.32 4.30 -13.07
C LYS A 71 -14.74 4.96 -11.77
N SER A 72 -16.02 5.30 -11.65
CA SER A 72 -16.55 5.95 -10.43
C SER A 72 -16.31 5.12 -9.17
N GLU A 73 -16.45 3.78 -9.27
CA GLU A 73 -16.18 2.89 -8.14
C GLU A 73 -14.71 2.92 -7.70
N GLN A 74 -13.78 3.05 -8.66
CA GLN A 74 -12.36 3.16 -8.37
C GLN A 74 -12.03 4.49 -7.66
N VAL A 75 -12.65 5.57 -8.10
CA VAL A 75 -12.50 6.90 -7.47
C VAL A 75 -13.08 6.87 -6.05
N ASP A 76 -14.23 6.25 -5.85
CA ASP A 76 -14.86 6.14 -4.53
C ASP A 76 -14.01 5.33 -3.56
N ARG A 77 -13.41 4.21 -4.02
CA ARG A 77 -12.48 3.42 -3.20
C ARG A 77 -11.22 4.20 -2.86
N LEU A 78 -10.69 4.98 -3.81
CA LEU A 78 -9.52 5.82 -3.58
C LEU A 78 -9.81 6.90 -2.52
N LYS A 79 -10.97 7.55 -2.60
CA LYS A 79 -11.41 8.53 -1.59
C LYS A 79 -11.57 7.88 -0.22
N LEU A 80 -12.15 6.69 -0.18
CA LEU A 80 -12.30 5.92 1.07
C LEU A 80 -10.94 5.56 1.67
N LEU A 81 -10.00 5.11 0.84
CA LEU A 81 -8.63 4.81 1.27
C LEU A 81 -7.96 6.05 1.87
N ILE A 82 -8.01 7.18 1.18
CA ILE A 82 -7.40 8.42 1.65
C ILE A 82 -8.01 8.85 3.00
N LYS A 83 -9.32 8.75 3.14
CA LYS A 83 -10.01 9.04 4.40
C LYS A 83 -9.57 8.10 5.51
N LEU A 84 -9.43 6.80 5.21
CA LEU A 84 -9.02 5.79 6.18
C LEU A 84 -7.60 6.03 6.69
N ILE A 85 -6.65 6.32 5.80
CA ILE A 85 -5.24 6.48 6.16
C ILE A 85 -4.89 7.87 6.68
N SER A 86 -5.82 8.83 6.63
CA SER A 86 -5.55 10.22 7.03
C SER A 86 -5.10 10.37 8.49
N GLY A 87 -5.51 9.44 9.38
CA GLY A 87 -5.05 9.38 10.76
C GLY A 87 -3.76 8.58 10.99
N PHE A 88 -3.15 8.03 9.92
CA PHE A 88 -2.00 7.14 9.97
C PHE A 88 -0.87 7.68 9.08
N GLN A 89 -0.32 8.85 9.46
CA GLN A 89 0.59 9.60 8.59
C GLN A 89 2.08 9.35 8.83
N SER A 90 2.43 8.30 9.58
CA SER A 90 3.83 7.88 9.74
C SER A 90 4.05 6.50 9.12
N ALA A 91 5.31 6.19 8.78
CA ALA A 91 5.67 4.86 8.28
C ALA A 91 5.27 3.77 9.26
N LEU A 92 5.53 3.96 10.56
CA LEU A 92 5.19 2.99 11.60
C LEU A 92 3.67 2.81 11.73
N SER A 93 2.90 3.88 11.76
CA SER A 93 1.44 3.77 11.90
C SER A 93 0.79 3.10 10.68
N LEU A 94 1.28 3.35 9.48
CA LEU A 94 0.82 2.67 8.26
C LEU A 94 1.21 1.19 8.25
N GLU A 95 2.42 0.86 8.72
CA GLU A 95 2.86 -0.53 8.88
C GLU A 95 1.94 -1.30 9.83
N ILE A 96 1.64 -0.72 11.00
CA ILE A 96 0.72 -1.32 11.97
C ILE A 96 -0.67 -1.51 11.38
N LEU A 97 -1.22 -0.48 10.74
CA LEU A 97 -2.54 -0.55 10.10
C LEU A 97 -2.59 -1.66 9.05
N ALA A 98 -1.59 -1.71 8.17
CA ALA A 98 -1.51 -2.71 7.11
C ALA A 98 -1.36 -4.13 7.69
N SER A 99 -0.54 -4.30 8.73
CA SER A 99 -0.33 -5.59 9.39
C SER A 99 -1.59 -6.10 10.07
N VAL A 100 -2.31 -5.25 10.78
CA VAL A 100 -3.61 -5.59 11.38
C VAL A 100 -4.62 -5.99 10.31
N ALA A 101 -4.73 -5.20 9.24
CA ALA A 101 -5.65 -5.50 8.14
C ALA A 101 -5.30 -6.82 7.45
N TYR A 102 -4.03 -7.11 7.25
CA TYR A 102 -3.54 -8.37 6.68
C TYR A 102 -3.92 -9.58 7.55
N VAL A 103 -3.62 -9.52 8.85
CA VAL A 103 -3.93 -10.59 9.80
C VAL A 103 -5.44 -10.86 9.85
N ARG A 104 -6.25 -9.83 9.87
CA ARG A 104 -7.71 -9.96 9.91
C ARG A 104 -8.29 -10.50 8.61
N LYS A 105 -7.69 -10.18 7.48
CA LYS A 105 -8.09 -10.76 6.18
C LYS A 105 -7.80 -12.25 6.12
N GLU A 106 -6.62 -12.66 6.57
CA GLU A 106 -6.21 -14.06 6.58
C GLU A 106 -6.97 -14.90 7.61
N ASN A 107 -7.47 -14.27 8.67
CA ASN A 107 -8.11 -14.92 9.81
C ASN A 107 -9.41 -14.19 10.17
N THR A 108 -10.47 -14.40 9.39
CA THR A 108 -11.72 -13.63 9.44
C THR A 108 -12.44 -13.67 10.79
N TYR A 109 -12.25 -14.74 11.57
CA TYR A 109 -13.01 -14.98 12.80
C TYR A 109 -12.23 -14.75 14.09
N ILE A 110 -11.03 -14.16 14.03
CA ILE A 110 -10.25 -13.87 15.23
C ILE A 110 -10.73 -12.59 15.91
N ASP A 111 -10.64 -12.59 17.25
CA ASP A 111 -10.93 -11.41 18.06
C ASP A 111 -9.71 -10.47 18.18
N LEU A 112 -9.86 -9.41 18.97
CA LEU A 112 -8.79 -8.43 19.18
C LEU A 112 -7.56 -9.06 19.85
N ALA A 113 -7.77 -9.89 20.88
CA ALA A 113 -6.67 -10.55 21.60
C ALA A 113 -5.87 -11.48 20.69
N GLN A 114 -6.54 -12.27 19.87
CA GLN A 114 -5.93 -13.15 18.88
C GLN A 114 -5.18 -12.34 17.81
N THR A 115 -5.75 -11.21 17.36
CA THR A 115 -5.09 -10.32 16.42
C THR A 115 -3.78 -9.78 16.99
N ILE A 116 -3.79 -9.30 18.23
CA ILE A 116 -2.59 -8.81 18.93
C ILE A 116 -1.54 -9.93 19.02
N THR A 117 -1.94 -11.14 19.42
CA THR A 117 -1.03 -12.27 19.51
C THR A 117 -0.37 -12.59 18.18
N GLN A 118 -1.11 -12.57 17.07
CA GLN A 118 -0.55 -12.81 15.75
C GLN A 118 0.42 -11.71 15.30
N ILE A 119 0.13 -10.47 15.63
CA ILE A 119 1.05 -9.36 15.35
C ILE A 119 2.34 -9.50 16.16
N GLN A 120 2.25 -9.87 17.45
CA GLN A 120 3.42 -10.10 18.30
C GLN A 120 4.29 -11.27 17.81
N ASN A 121 3.67 -12.29 17.23
CA ASN A 121 4.34 -13.46 16.66
C ASN A 121 4.63 -13.31 15.16
N TRP A 122 4.56 -12.11 14.64
CA TRP A 122 4.78 -11.82 13.22
C TRP A 122 6.15 -12.33 12.78
N SER A 123 6.14 -13.15 11.74
CA SER A 123 7.36 -13.73 11.16
C SER A 123 7.34 -13.51 9.63
N PRO A 124 8.40 -12.94 9.06
CA PRO A 124 8.52 -12.79 7.61
C PRO A 124 8.50 -14.14 6.89
N SER A 125 7.83 -14.17 5.75
CA SER A 125 7.76 -15.34 4.88
C SER A 125 8.91 -15.36 3.88
#